data_04f2df7b93f4f6dded6871583f9eaa1a
#
_entry.id   04f2df7b93f4f6dded6871583f9eaa1a
#
_cell.length_a   1.000
_cell.length_b   1.000
_cell.length_c   1.000
_cell.angle_alpha   90.00
_cell.angle_beta   90.00
_cell.angle_gamma   90.00
#
_symmetry.space_group_name_H-M   'P 1'
#
loop_
_entity.id
_entity.type
_entity.pdbx_description
1 polymer ?
#
loop_
_entity_poly.entity_id
_entity_poly.type
_entity_poly.pdbx_seq_one_letter_code
_entity_poly.pdbx_strand_id
1 'polypeptide(L)'
;MPPIWRATSTYIAYFVAVGASFPYLPVHYRALGLDLGTIGLLAALSAATQLVVAPVWGAIADLFGRSRLTLPAAAMVAAVGAFALALARDPIAVTASVVGLSAGLAGIGPVLDARTMELLGSDGARYGRVRAWGSVAFVVSAALCGPLLDAGGTRALFFVYVPCLALTALIALSVPRRASKRHAGLRVGTSQLLRQPRMGRFLVGTLLVWAALNAVNGFYSIQIVALGGGASLVGLAWVVGALVEIPVMWTFPRLAARFGAERLLVVGGALFAARDFVAALAPSGAVLVAIAPLEGAAFGLFFVGGVGFVAARAPAGLAGTAQGLFSATTGLATIIGTGAAGAIGAWLSIPGMFAVAGAIGVVAAIVVADAARGASPTTTVGGVSVPAGQTPGTVDLPASPSPAPAEEVRPCAIA
;
A
#
# COMPACT_ATOMS: atom_id res chain seq x y z
N MET A 1 -28.87 1.33 6.71
CA MET A 1 -27.58 0.74 7.16
C MET A 1 -26.85 1.77 8.00
N PRO A 2 -26.21 1.40 9.12
CA PRO A 2 -25.32 2.29 9.87
C PRO A 2 -24.22 2.87 8.99
N PRO A 3 -23.73 4.10 9.23
CA PRO A 3 -22.74 4.75 8.36
C PRO A 3 -21.45 3.95 8.12
N ILE A 4 -21.00 3.21 9.13
CA ILE A 4 -19.81 2.38 9.04
C ILE A 4 -19.96 1.21 8.05
N TRP A 5 -21.15 0.59 7.97
CA TRP A 5 -21.39 -0.48 7.01
C TRP A 5 -21.37 0.01 5.56
N ARG A 6 -21.77 1.27 5.32
CA ARG A 6 -21.67 1.88 3.97
C ARG A 6 -20.21 2.02 3.54
N ALA A 7 -19.34 2.47 4.45
CA ALA A 7 -17.90 2.50 4.19
C ALA A 7 -17.34 1.08 3.96
N THR A 8 -17.69 0.11 4.81
CA THR A 8 -17.27 -1.28 4.67
C THR A 8 -17.70 -1.88 3.33
N SER A 9 -18.97 -1.67 2.92
CA SER A 9 -19.47 -2.15 1.62
C SER A 9 -18.74 -1.49 0.45
N THR A 10 -18.33 -0.22 0.58
CA THR A 10 -17.52 0.47 -0.44
C THR A 10 -16.12 -0.17 -0.54
N TYR A 11 -15.48 -0.52 0.60
CA TYR A 11 -14.22 -1.28 0.59
C TYR A 11 -14.41 -2.64 -0.09
N ILE A 12 -15.45 -3.39 0.25
CA ILE A 12 -15.73 -4.69 -0.36
C ILE A 12 -15.85 -4.55 -1.88
N ALA A 13 -16.71 -3.67 -2.37
CA ALA A 13 -16.92 -3.49 -3.80
C ALA A 13 -15.62 -3.05 -4.53
N TYR A 14 -14.88 -2.11 -3.96
CA TYR A 14 -13.61 -1.66 -4.50
C TYR A 14 -12.55 -2.76 -4.53
N PHE A 15 -12.42 -3.53 -3.45
CA PHE A 15 -11.40 -4.58 -3.37
C PHE A 15 -11.78 -5.85 -4.15
N VAL A 16 -13.06 -6.10 -4.41
CA VAL A 16 -13.48 -7.09 -5.44
C VAL A 16 -12.97 -6.64 -6.80
N ALA A 17 -13.14 -5.37 -7.16
CA ALA A 17 -12.60 -4.83 -8.42
C ALA A 17 -11.07 -4.96 -8.48
N VAL A 18 -10.35 -4.64 -7.41
CA VAL A 18 -8.88 -4.79 -7.33
C VAL A 18 -8.45 -6.25 -7.46
N GLY A 19 -9.12 -7.18 -6.77
CA GLY A 19 -8.80 -8.62 -6.84
C GLY A 19 -9.08 -9.22 -8.22
N ALA A 20 -10.10 -8.72 -8.93
CA ALA A 20 -10.39 -9.12 -10.30
C ALA A 20 -9.38 -8.56 -11.32
N SER A 21 -8.71 -7.44 -11.04
CA SER A 21 -7.85 -6.75 -12.00
C SER A 21 -6.37 -6.90 -11.72
N PHE A 22 -5.92 -6.68 -10.51
CA PHE A 22 -4.52 -6.58 -10.15
C PHE A 22 -3.68 -7.81 -10.56
N PRO A 23 -4.12 -9.06 -10.29
CA PRO A 23 -3.40 -10.25 -10.74
C PRO A 23 -3.42 -10.45 -12.24
N TYR A 24 -4.45 -9.99 -12.94
CA TYR A 24 -4.76 -10.45 -14.28
C TYR A 24 -4.57 -9.42 -15.40
N LEU A 25 -4.54 -8.12 -15.08
CA LEU A 25 -4.31 -7.07 -16.08
C LEU A 25 -3.00 -7.25 -16.86
N PRO A 26 -1.85 -7.61 -16.25
CA PRO A 26 -0.63 -7.87 -16.99
C PRO A 26 -0.77 -9.03 -17.99
N VAL A 27 -1.50 -10.08 -17.60
CA VAL A 27 -1.80 -11.23 -18.49
C VAL A 27 -2.71 -10.80 -19.64
N HIS A 28 -3.70 -9.93 -19.36
CA HIS A 28 -4.56 -9.38 -20.41
C HIS A 28 -3.77 -8.55 -21.42
N TYR A 29 -2.86 -7.69 -20.96
CA TYR A 29 -1.99 -6.90 -21.85
C TYR A 29 -1.14 -7.82 -22.73
N ARG A 30 -0.61 -8.90 -22.16
CA ARG A 30 0.14 -9.90 -22.94
C ARG A 30 -0.73 -10.61 -23.97
N ALA A 31 -1.99 -10.93 -23.63
CA ALA A 31 -2.97 -11.52 -24.55
C ALA A 31 -3.40 -10.56 -25.67
N LEU A 32 -3.28 -9.24 -25.49
CA LEU A 32 -3.44 -8.25 -26.55
C LEU A 32 -2.23 -8.15 -27.49
N GLY A 33 -1.18 -8.94 -27.26
CA GLY A 33 0.04 -8.95 -28.07
C GLY A 33 1.07 -7.89 -27.68
N LEU A 34 0.87 -7.16 -26.55
CA LEU A 34 1.83 -6.17 -26.10
C LEU A 34 3.12 -6.84 -25.63
N ASP A 35 4.25 -6.25 -25.98
CA ASP A 35 5.57 -6.69 -25.51
C ASP A 35 5.82 -6.31 -24.04
N LEU A 36 6.86 -6.91 -23.42
CA LEU A 36 7.16 -6.70 -22.01
C LEU A 36 7.55 -5.25 -21.71
N GLY A 37 8.23 -4.56 -22.64
CA GLY A 37 8.60 -3.16 -22.51
C GLY A 37 7.36 -2.26 -22.43
N THR A 38 6.42 -2.45 -23.34
CA THR A 38 5.14 -1.73 -23.36
C THR A 38 4.32 -1.99 -22.08
N ILE A 39 4.26 -3.25 -21.60
CA ILE A 39 3.56 -3.60 -20.37
C ILE A 39 4.20 -2.88 -19.16
N GLY A 40 5.52 -2.87 -19.07
CA GLY A 40 6.25 -2.15 -18.02
C GLY A 40 6.00 -0.64 -18.06
N LEU A 41 5.98 -0.05 -19.26
CA LEU A 41 5.65 1.38 -19.45
C LEU A 41 4.22 1.70 -19.05
N LEU A 42 3.24 0.85 -19.39
CA LEU A 42 1.85 1.02 -18.95
C LEU A 42 1.72 0.97 -17.43
N ALA A 43 2.42 0.05 -16.78
CA ALA A 43 2.44 -0.05 -15.32
C ALA A 43 3.10 1.18 -14.68
N ALA A 44 4.22 1.64 -15.21
CA ALA A 44 4.90 2.86 -14.75
C ALA A 44 4.03 4.11 -14.98
N LEU A 45 3.37 4.21 -16.13
CA LEU A 45 2.45 5.30 -16.44
C LEU A 45 1.23 5.30 -15.52
N SER A 46 0.68 4.12 -15.21
CA SER A 46 -0.39 3.95 -14.23
C SER A 46 0.03 4.48 -12.85
N ALA A 47 1.21 4.08 -12.35
CA ALA A 47 1.75 4.52 -11.08
C ALA A 47 2.04 6.03 -11.07
N ALA A 48 2.64 6.56 -12.14
CA ALA A 48 2.90 8.00 -12.30
C ALA A 48 1.60 8.81 -12.32
N THR A 49 0.60 8.36 -13.07
CA THR A 49 -0.73 9.00 -13.10
C THR A 49 -1.34 9.03 -11.70
N GLN A 50 -1.29 7.93 -10.96
CA GLN A 50 -1.81 7.88 -9.59
C GLN A 50 -1.05 8.82 -8.66
N LEU A 51 0.28 8.87 -8.74
CA LEU A 51 1.11 9.76 -7.91
C LEU A 51 0.79 11.24 -8.15
N VAL A 52 0.59 11.63 -9.41
CA VAL A 52 0.29 13.03 -9.79
C VAL A 52 -1.17 13.40 -9.50
N VAL A 53 -2.10 12.49 -9.74
CA VAL A 53 -3.55 12.79 -9.67
C VAL A 53 -4.12 12.62 -8.26
N ALA A 54 -3.51 11.80 -7.39
CA ALA A 54 -3.99 11.63 -6.02
C ALA A 54 -4.10 12.95 -5.22
N PRO A 55 -3.10 13.87 -5.25
CA PRO A 55 -3.22 15.18 -4.62
C PRO A 55 -4.33 16.05 -5.22
N VAL A 56 -4.62 15.90 -6.52
CA VAL A 56 -5.71 16.63 -7.20
C VAL A 56 -7.07 16.18 -6.63
N TRP A 57 -7.30 14.88 -6.46
CA TRP A 57 -8.51 14.37 -5.82
C TRP A 57 -8.62 14.84 -4.36
N GLY A 58 -7.51 14.89 -3.64
CA GLY A 58 -7.45 15.46 -2.29
C GLY A 58 -7.86 16.93 -2.30
N ALA A 59 -7.29 17.74 -3.19
CA ALA A 59 -7.64 19.16 -3.32
C ALA A 59 -9.11 19.36 -3.71
N ILE A 60 -9.64 18.57 -4.66
CA ILE A 60 -11.06 18.56 -5.02
C ILE A 60 -11.92 18.23 -3.79
N ALA A 61 -11.52 17.22 -3.02
CA ALA A 61 -12.24 16.86 -1.80
C ALA A 61 -12.24 17.97 -0.76
N ASP A 62 -11.19 18.79 -0.68
CA ASP A 62 -11.07 19.91 0.26
C ASP A 62 -11.78 21.17 -0.23
N LEU A 63 -11.67 21.50 -1.53
CA LEU A 63 -12.29 22.67 -2.14
C LEU A 63 -13.83 22.57 -2.13
N PHE A 64 -14.35 21.41 -2.53
CA PHE A 64 -15.78 21.13 -2.51
C PHE A 64 -16.21 20.53 -1.17
N GLY A 65 -15.71 21.05 -0.08
CA GLY A 65 -15.76 20.61 1.32
C GLY A 65 -17.05 19.98 1.86
N ARG A 66 -18.17 20.06 1.13
CA ARG A 66 -19.44 19.39 1.41
C ARG A 66 -19.87 18.40 0.32
N SER A 67 -19.08 18.25 -0.76
CA SER A 67 -19.48 17.39 -1.87
C SER A 67 -19.36 15.90 -1.47
N ARG A 68 -20.48 15.20 -1.49
CA ARG A 68 -20.54 13.74 -1.40
C ARG A 68 -20.06 13.08 -2.69
N LEU A 69 -19.78 13.85 -3.74
CA LEU A 69 -19.56 13.37 -5.09
C LEU A 69 -18.10 13.02 -5.40
N THR A 70 -17.11 13.48 -4.62
CA THR A 70 -15.68 13.25 -4.92
C THR A 70 -15.34 11.76 -5.04
N LEU A 71 -15.72 10.94 -4.05
CA LEU A 71 -15.47 9.49 -4.09
C LEU A 71 -16.25 8.79 -5.21
N PRO A 72 -17.57 9.02 -5.38
CA PRO A 72 -18.32 8.49 -6.52
C PRO A 72 -17.75 8.91 -7.87
N ALA A 73 -17.33 10.16 -8.02
CA ALA A 73 -16.75 10.66 -9.27
C ALA A 73 -15.43 9.95 -9.59
N ALA A 74 -14.54 9.80 -8.62
CA ALA A 74 -13.29 9.05 -8.80
C ALA A 74 -13.56 7.59 -9.23
N ALA A 75 -14.49 6.91 -8.56
CA ALA A 75 -14.87 5.54 -8.89
C ALA A 75 -15.54 5.43 -10.27
N MET A 76 -16.34 6.44 -10.66
CA MET A 76 -16.96 6.46 -11.99
C MET A 76 -15.92 6.71 -13.10
N VAL A 77 -14.96 7.62 -12.89
CA VAL A 77 -13.84 7.82 -13.84
C VAL A 77 -13.06 6.52 -14.00
N ALA A 78 -12.79 5.80 -12.90
CA ALA A 78 -12.14 4.48 -12.97
C ALA A 78 -12.99 3.45 -13.73
N ALA A 79 -14.31 3.40 -13.49
CA ALA A 79 -15.22 2.49 -14.19
C ALA A 79 -15.27 2.75 -15.71
N VAL A 80 -15.34 4.03 -16.10
CA VAL A 80 -15.29 4.44 -17.52
C VAL A 80 -13.94 4.06 -18.14
N GLY A 81 -12.82 4.31 -17.45
CA GLY A 81 -11.49 3.93 -17.90
C GLY A 81 -11.35 2.40 -18.05
N ALA A 82 -11.89 1.63 -17.10
CA ALA A 82 -11.91 0.16 -17.19
C ALA A 82 -12.80 -0.34 -18.35
N PHE A 83 -13.93 0.29 -18.57
CA PHE A 83 -14.80 -0.03 -19.71
C PHE A 83 -14.14 0.30 -21.04
N ALA A 84 -13.50 1.46 -21.16
CA ALA A 84 -12.71 1.83 -22.33
C ALA A 84 -11.58 0.82 -22.59
N LEU A 85 -10.89 0.37 -21.53
CA LEU A 85 -9.84 -0.65 -21.62
C LEU A 85 -10.39 -2.00 -22.10
N ALA A 86 -11.59 -2.39 -21.68
CA ALA A 86 -12.25 -3.60 -22.17
C ALA A 86 -12.49 -3.61 -23.68
N LEU A 87 -12.70 -2.43 -24.27
CA LEU A 87 -12.95 -2.23 -25.70
C LEU A 87 -11.68 -1.95 -26.51
N ALA A 88 -10.61 -1.50 -25.85
CA ALA A 88 -9.35 -1.11 -26.48
C ALA A 88 -8.66 -2.32 -27.15
N ARG A 89 -8.15 -2.10 -28.37
CA ARG A 89 -7.46 -3.13 -29.16
C ARG A 89 -6.11 -2.66 -29.68
N ASP A 90 -5.93 -1.37 -29.85
CA ASP A 90 -4.67 -0.77 -30.30
C ASP A 90 -3.90 -0.15 -29.12
N PRO A 91 -2.58 -0.01 -29.21
CA PRO A 91 -1.73 0.48 -28.11
C PRO A 91 -2.10 1.88 -27.60
N ILE A 92 -2.60 2.76 -28.50
CA ILE A 92 -2.95 4.14 -28.13
C ILE A 92 -4.22 4.11 -27.28
N ALA A 93 -5.26 3.39 -27.72
CA ALA A 93 -6.51 3.25 -26.96
C ALA A 93 -6.26 2.56 -25.61
N VAL A 94 -5.39 1.54 -25.55
CA VAL A 94 -4.98 0.88 -24.28
C VAL A 94 -4.32 1.91 -23.37
N THR A 95 -3.34 2.68 -23.87
CA THR A 95 -2.63 3.68 -23.08
C THR A 95 -3.56 4.76 -22.53
N ALA A 96 -4.43 5.33 -23.38
CA ALA A 96 -5.39 6.34 -22.97
C ALA A 96 -6.37 5.81 -21.91
N SER A 97 -6.83 4.56 -22.08
CA SER A 97 -7.72 3.88 -21.13
C SER A 97 -7.04 3.63 -19.78
N VAL A 98 -5.77 3.22 -19.78
CA VAL A 98 -4.95 3.01 -18.57
C VAL A 98 -4.76 4.33 -17.82
N VAL A 99 -4.49 5.44 -18.51
CA VAL A 99 -4.37 6.76 -17.88
C VAL A 99 -5.71 7.17 -17.25
N GLY A 100 -6.82 7.05 -17.97
CA GLY A 100 -8.16 7.37 -17.44
C GLY A 100 -8.54 6.52 -16.23
N LEU A 101 -8.32 5.19 -16.32
CA LEU A 101 -8.52 4.25 -15.22
C LEU A 101 -7.69 4.64 -14.00
N SER A 102 -6.39 4.88 -14.19
CA SER A 102 -5.45 5.20 -13.12
C SER A 102 -5.75 6.55 -12.46
N ALA A 103 -6.21 7.53 -13.25
CA ALA A 103 -6.67 8.82 -12.74
C ALA A 103 -7.86 8.67 -11.78
N GLY A 104 -8.81 7.78 -12.10
CA GLY A 104 -9.91 7.45 -11.21
C GLY A 104 -9.46 6.70 -9.97
N LEU A 105 -8.66 5.65 -10.13
CA LEU A 105 -8.14 4.84 -9.02
C LEU A 105 -7.37 5.66 -7.99
N ALA A 106 -6.63 6.69 -8.44
CA ALA A 106 -5.87 7.61 -7.59
C ALA A 106 -6.69 8.26 -6.47
N GLY A 107 -7.99 8.48 -6.70
CA GLY A 107 -8.87 9.13 -5.74
C GLY A 107 -9.60 8.17 -4.79
N ILE A 108 -9.79 6.90 -5.18
CA ILE A 108 -10.68 6.00 -4.43
C ILE A 108 -10.11 5.68 -3.05
N GLY A 109 -8.89 5.13 -2.97
CA GLY A 109 -8.28 4.71 -1.72
C GLY A 109 -8.16 5.85 -0.70
N PRO A 110 -7.40 6.92 -0.99
CA PRO A 110 -7.17 8.01 -0.04
C PRO A 110 -8.47 8.70 0.43
N VAL A 111 -9.44 8.91 -0.47
CA VAL A 111 -10.71 9.57 -0.11
C VAL A 111 -11.60 8.64 0.72
N LEU A 112 -11.62 7.33 0.42
CA LEU A 112 -12.37 6.35 1.20
C LEU A 112 -11.78 6.19 2.60
N ASP A 113 -10.44 6.12 2.71
CA ASP A 113 -9.73 6.02 3.99
C ASP A 113 -10.00 7.25 4.87
N ALA A 114 -9.87 8.45 4.30
CA ALA A 114 -10.16 9.70 4.99
C ALA A 114 -11.61 9.74 5.52
N ARG A 115 -12.59 9.40 4.68
CA ARG A 115 -14.01 9.34 5.08
C ARG A 115 -14.28 8.32 6.17
N THR A 116 -13.63 7.15 6.08
CA THR A 116 -13.79 6.10 7.08
C THR A 116 -13.24 6.55 8.42
N MET A 117 -12.08 7.19 8.45
CA MET A 117 -11.51 7.78 9.68
C MET A 117 -12.41 8.89 10.26
N GLU A 118 -12.99 9.74 9.42
CA GLU A 118 -13.97 10.75 9.85
C GLU A 118 -15.22 10.12 10.50
N LEU A 119 -15.70 9.01 9.95
CA LEU A 119 -16.86 8.29 10.49
C LEU A 119 -16.56 7.61 11.82
N LEU A 120 -15.34 7.11 12.00
CA LEU A 120 -14.90 6.45 13.23
C LEU A 120 -14.59 7.45 14.35
N GLY A 121 -14.15 8.67 14.03
CA GLY A 121 -13.82 9.71 15.00
C GLY A 121 -12.79 9.22 16.02
N SER A 122 -13.16 9.21 17.31
CA SER A 122 -12.31 8.73 18.40
C SER A 122 -12.06 7.22 18.41
N ASP A 123 -12.85 6.43 17.66
CA ASP A 123 -12.76 4.96 17.59
C ASP A 123 -11.90 4.48 16.41
N GLY A 124 -10.82 5.22 16.12
CA GLY A 124 -9.89 4.93 15.01
C GLY A 124 -9.28 3.52 15.07
N ALA A 125 -9.20 2.90 16.25
CA ALA A 125 -8.75 1.52 16.42
C ALA A 125 -9.61 0.50 15.62
N ARG A 126 -10.86 0.86 15.29
CA ARG A 126 -11.75 0.01 14.46
C ARG A 126 -11.45 0.10 12.97
N TYR A 127 -10.65 1.05 12.50
CA TYR A 127 -10.30 1.21 11.09
C TYR A 127 -9.74 -0.09 10.49
N GLY A 128 -8.83 -0.75 11.20
CA GLY A 128 -8.25 -2.01 10.74
C GLY A 128 -9.31 -3.10 10.47
N ARG A 129 -10.35 -3.19 11.30
CA ARG A 129 -11.45 -4.16 11.10
C ARG A 129 -12.31 -3.83 9.88
N VAL A 130 -12.57 -2.56 9.63
CA VAL A 130 -13.31 -2.12 8.43
C VAL A 130 -12.48 -2.41 7.17
N ARG A 131 -11.20 -2.07 7.20
CA ARG A 131 -10.26 -2.27 6.09
C ARG A 131 -10.00 -3.74 5.78
N ALA A 132 -10.01 -4.61 6.80
CA ALA A 132 -9.81 -6.06 6.66
C ALA A 132 -10.86 -6.73 5.74
N TRP A 133 -12.10 -6.24 5.72
CA TRP A 133 -13.12 -6.72 4.78
C TRP A 133 -12.73 -6.50 3.32
N GLY A 134 -11.97 -5.44 3.03
CA GLY A 134 -11.38 -5.24 1.71
C GLY A 134 -10.36 -6.33 1.37
N SER A 135 -9.47 -6.72 2.30
CA SER A 135 -8.51 -7.80 2.06
C SER A 135 -9.21 -9.15 1.82
N VAL A 136 -10.25 -9.45 2.58
CA VAL A 136 -11.07 -10.66 2.34
C VAL A 136 -11.71 -10.61 0.95
N ALA A 137 -12.28 -9.47 0.57
CA ALA A 137 -12.89 -9.28 -0.74
C ALA A 137 -11.88 -9.44 -1.90
N PHE A 138 -10.66 -8.92 -1.73
CA PHE A 138 -9.55 -9.12 -2.67
C PHE A 138 -9.23 -10.61 -2.86
N VAL A 139 -9.00 -11.33 -1.75
CA VAL A 139 -8.64 -12.77 -1.78
C VAL A 139 -9.72 -13.59 -2.45
N VAL A 140 -11.00 -13.38 -2.07
CA VAL A 140 -12.13 -14.08 -2.67
C VAL A 140 -12.25 -13.78 -4.17
N SER A 141 -12.13 -12.50 -4.55
CA SER A 141 -12.21 -12.09 -5.95
C SER A 141 -11.06 -12.65 -6.78
N ALA A 142 -9.83 -12.58 -6.29
CA ALA A 142 -8.66 -13.15 -6.98
C ALA A 142 -8.82 -14.67 -7.17
N ALA A 143 -9.34 -15.38 -6.16
CA ALA A 143 -9.59 -16.82 -6.26
C ALA A 143 -10.66 -17.18 -7.31
N LEU A 144 -11.77 -16.41 -7.33
CA LEU A 144 -12.90 -16.72 -8.21
C LEU A 144 -12.70 -16.25 -9.65
N CYS A 145 -11.94 -15.18 -9.87
CA CYS A 145 -11.66 -14.69 -11.22
C CYS A 145 -10.75 -15.62 -12.02
N GLY A 146 -9.86 -16.38 -11.38
CA GLY A 146 -8.99 -17.32 -12.08
C GLY A 146 -9.75 -18.31 -12.95
N PRO A 147 -10.62 -19.16 -12.39
CA PRO A 147 -11.46 -20.09 -13.16
C PRO A 147 -12.35 -19.40 -14.22
N LEU A 148 -12.86 -18.20 -13.90
CA LEU A 148 -13.64 -17.41 -14.86
C LEU A 148 -12.81 -17.04 -16.09
N LEU A 149 -11.55 -16.66 -15.91
CA LEU A 149 -10.65 -16.31 -16.98
C LEU A 149 -10.15 -17.54 -17.75
N ASP A 150 -9.96 -18.67 -17.08
CA ASP A 150 -9.61 -19.93 -17.75
C ASP A 150 -10.74 -20.38 -18.70
N ALA A 151 -12.00 -20.17 -18.34
CA ALA A 151 -13.15 -20.52 -19.16
C ALA A 151 -13.48 -19.47 -20.25
N GLY A 152 -13.37 -18.17 -19.93
CA GLY A 152 -13.84 -17.07 -20.79
C GLY A 152 -12.75 -16.22 -21.43
N GLY A 153 -11.48 -16.55 -21.19
CA GLY A 153 -10.33 -15.75 -21.63
C GLY A 153 -10.14 -14.49 -20.79
N THR A 154 -9.04 -13.79 -21.02
CA THR A 154 -8.62 -12.65 -20.18
C THR A 154 -9.60 -11.47 -20.18
N ARG A 155 -10.46 -11.33 -21.20
CA ARG A 155 -11.52 -10.31 -21.24
C ARG A 155 -12.61 -10.52 -20.21
N ALA A 156 -12.78 -11.74 -19.72
CA ALA A 156 -13.79 -12.05 -18.72
C ALA A 156 -13.58 -11.26 -17.41
N LEU A 157 -12.34 -10.80 -17.12
CA LEU A 157 -12.06 -9.94 -15.98
C LEU A 157 -12.95 -8.68 -15.94
N PHE A 158 -13.27 -8.08 -17.09
CA PHE A 158 -14.03 -6.84 -17.18
C PHE A 158 -15.51 -7.01 -16.81
N PHE A 159 -16.05 -8.24 -16.90
CA PHE A 159 -17.41 -8.54 -16.41
C PHE A 159 -17.53 -8.44 -14.87
N VAL A 160 -16.40 -8.52 -14.16
CA VAL A 160 -16.35 -8.30 -12.71
C VAL A 160 -15.82 -6.88 -12.42
N TYR A 161 -14.74 -6.47 -13.08
CA TYR A 161 -14.02 -5.25 -12.80
C TYR A 161 -14.88 -4.01 -12.99
N VAL A 162 -15.51 -3.85 -14.17
CA VAL A 162 -16.31 -2.66 -14.50
C VAL A 162 -17.54 -2.53 -13.60
N PRO A 163 -18.39 -3.58 -13.43
CA PRO A 163 -19.55 -3.47 -12.55
C PRO A 163 -19.18 -3.20 -11.09
N CYS A 164 -18.08 -3.77 -10.59
CA CYS A 164 -17.65 -3.54 -9.21
C CYS A 164 -17.13 -2.11 -8.98
N LEU A 165 -16.46 -1.49 -9.96
CA LEU A 165 -16.11 -0.08 -9.89
C LEU A 165 -17.35 0.82 -9.97
N ALA A 166 -18.30 0.51 -10.83
CA ALA A 166 -19.58 1.23 -10.90
C ALA A 166 -20.38 1.07 -9.60
N LEU A 167 -20.41 -0.14 -9.04
CA LEU A 167 -21.04 -0.41 -7.74
C LEU A 167 -20.34 0.36 -6.61
N THR A 168 -19.02 0.46 -6.65
CA THR A 168 -18.23 1.29 -5.72
C THR A 168 -18.69 2.75 -5.79
N ALA A 169 -18.88 3.29 -7.00
CA ALA A 169 -19.39 4.65 -7.20
C ALA A 169 -20.80 4.83 -6.61
N LEU A 170 -21.71 3.88 -6.87
CA LEU A 170 -23.08 3.91 -6.36
C LEU A 170 -23.15 3.84 -4.83
N ILE A 171 -22.42 2.91 -4.21
CA ILE A 171 -22.39 2.77 -2.75
C ILE A 171 -21.76 4.01 -2.11
N ALA A 172 -20.71 4.55 -2.73
CA ALA A 172 -20.00 5.74 -2.26
C ALA A 172 -20.90 6.99 -2.16
N LEU A 173 -21.97 7.10 -2.96
CA LEU A 173 -23.00 8.14 -2.82
C LEU A 173 -23.68 8.12 -1.44
N SER A 174 -23.77 6.96 -0.83
CA SER A 174 -24.40 6.77 0.46
C SER A 174 -23.49 7.03 1.66
N VAL A 175 -22.16 7.12 1.46
CA VAL A 175 -21.18 7.33 2.54
C VAL A 175 -21.23 8.78 3.02
N PRO A 176 -21.61 9.04 4.30
CA PRO A 176 -21.69 10.40 4.82
C PRO A 176 -20.29 11.03 4.89
N ARG A 177 -20.24 12.36 4.82
CA ARG A 177 -19.04 13.15 5.08
C ARG A 177 -19.24 14.02 6.32
N ARG A 178 -18.23 14.06 7.19
CA ARG A 178 -18.10 15.06 8.26
C ARG A 178 -17.08 16.12 7.84
N ALA A 179 -17.28 17.37 8.26
CA ALA A 179 -16.30 18.43 8.00
C ALA A 179 -14.99 18.12 8.75
N SER A 180 -13.91 17.93 8.02
CA SER A 180 -12.56 17.77 8.61
C SER A 180 -11.91 19.14 8.81
N LYS A 181 -11.13 19.29 9.89
CA LYS A 181 -10.28 20.48 10.10
C LYS A 181 -9.10 20.39 9.13
N ARG A 182 -8.83 21.48 8.40
CA ARG A 182 -7.67 21.61 7.50
C ARG A 182 -6.39 21.27 8.26
N HIS A 183 -5.60 20.36 7.70
CA HIS A 183 -4.22 20.19 8.10
C HIS A 183 -3.34 21.08 7.21
N ALA A 184 -2.73 22.09 7.82
CA ALA A 184 -1.83 23.00 7.13
C ALA A 184 -0.38 22.49 7.18
N GLY A 185 0.36 22.60 6.06
CA GLY A 185 1.82 22.76 6.10
C GLY A 185 2.71 21.55 5.86
N LEU A 186 2.76 21.02 4.60
CA LEU A 186 3.68 19.92 4.23
C LEU A 186 5.15 20.35 3.93
N ARG A 187 5.49 21.62 3.80
CA ARG A 187 6.75 22.03 3.16
C ARG A 187 7.98 22.21 4.07
N VAL A 188 7.83 22.45 5.36
CA VAL A 188 8.98 22.83 6.23
C VAL A 188 9.73 21.63 6.80
N GLY A 189 9.08 20.48 6.95
CA GLY A 189 9.67 19.32 7.63
C GLY A 189 10.51 18.37 6.76
N THR A 190 10.32 18.37 5.43
CA THR A 190 10.94 17.38 4.53
C THR A 190 12.47 17.50 4.50
N SER A 191 13.01 18.72 4.44
CA SER A 191 14.47 18.92 4.42
C SER A 191 15.15 18.48 5.72
N GLN A 192 14.48 18.68 6.86
CA GLN A 192 14.98 18.25 8.15
C GLN A 192 15.03 16.72 8.28
N LEU A 193 14.01 16.02 7.74
CA LEU A 193 13.99 14.57 7.70
C LEU A 193 15.08 13.98 6.81
N LEU A 194 15.26 14.55 5.61
CA LEU A 194 16.29 14.09 4.66
C LEU A 194 17.71 14.35 5.12
N ARG A 195 17.94 15.36 5.98
CA ARG A 195 19.25 15.63 6.59
C ARG A 195 19.66 14.61 7.64
N GLN A 196 18.75 13.75 8.10
CA GLN A 196 19.09 12.65 9.00
C GLN A 196 19.70 11.50 8.19
N PRO A 197 21.02 11.17 8.35
CA PRO A 197 21.69 10.19 7.49
C PRO A 197 21.05 8.80 7.51
N ARG A 198 20.48 8.39 8.65
CA ARG A 198 19.80 7.09 8.78
C ARG A 198 18.43 7.07 8.06
N MET A 199 17.68 8.17 8.12
CA MET A 199 16.42 8.29 7.39
C MET A 199 16.67 8.26 5.89
N GLY A 200 17.64 9.02 5.40
CA GLY A 200 18.01 9.03 3.97
C GLY A 200 18.42 7.63 3.47
N ARG A 201 19.31 6.93 4.19
CA ARG A 201 19.71 5.56 3.84
C ARG A 201 18.54 4.57 3.87
N PHE A 202 17.68 4.67 4.88
CA PHE A 202 16.48 3.85 4.95
C PHE A 202 15.55 4.09 3.76
N LEU A 203 15.32 5.34 3.37
CA LEU A 203 14.48 5.66 2.20
C LEU A 203 15.10 5.16 0.90
N VAL A 204 16.42 5.25 0.74
CA VAL A 204 17.11 4.64 -0.42
C VAL A 204 16.95 3.12 -0.43
N GLY A 205 17.17 2.45 0.71
CA GLY A 205 16.94 1.02 0.83
C GLY A 205 15.49 0.63 0.54
N THR A 206 14.53 1.41 1.05
CA THR A 206 13.10 1.23 0.75
C THR A 206 12.79 1.39 -0.73
N LEU A 207 13.35 2.42 -1.38
CA LEU A 207 13.19 2.63 -2.83
C LEU A 207 13.66 1.41 -3.61
N LEU A 208 14.80 0.84 -3.27
CA LEU A 208 15.35 -0.34 -3.94
C LEU A 208 14.52 -1.59 -3.68
N VAL A 209 14.12 -1.86 -2.42
CA VAL A 209 13.26 -3.01 -2.09
C VAL A 209 11.94 -2.93 -2.84
N TRP A 210 11.27 -1.78 -2.79
CA TRP A 210 9.98 -1.60 -3.45
C TRP A 210 10.09 -1.58 -4.97
N ALA A 211 11.18 -1.09 -5.54
CA ALA A 211 11.42 -1.18 -6.98
C ALA A 211 11.58 -2.63 -7.43
N ALA A 212 12.39 -3.43 -6.72
CA ALA A 212 12.55 -4.86 -6.99
C ALA A 212 11.23 -5.62 -6.83
N LEU A 213 10.50 -5.40 -5.72
CA LEU A 213 9.19 -6.00 -5.47
C LEU A 213 8.20 -5.72 -6.60
N ASN A 214 8.04 -4.44 -6.99
CA ASN A 214 7.09 -4.07 -8.04
C ASN A 214 7.53 -4.54 -9.42
N ALA A 215 8.84 -4.61 -9.68
CA ALA A 215 9.39 -5.23 -10.89
C ALA A 215 8.90 -6.67 -11.03
N VAL A 216 9.07 -7.48 -9.98
CA VAL A 216 8.68 -8.89 -10.01
C VAL A 216 7.18 -9.04 -10.02
N ASN A 217 6.44 -8.35 -9.15
CA ASN A 217 4.98 -8.45 -9.05
C ASN A 217 4.27 -8.03 -10.34
N GLY A 218 4.79 -7.05 -11.07
CA GLY A 218 4.25 -6.62 -12.36
C GLY A 218 4.29 -7.70 -13.45
N PHE A 219 5.21 -8.67 -13.36
CA PHE A 219 5.41 -9.71 -14.36
C PHE A 219 5.19 -11.13 -13.83
N TYR A 220 4.93 -11.28 -12.53
CA TYR A 220 4.77 -12.59 -11.87
C TYR A 220 3.66 -13.43 -12.50
N SER A 221 2.51 -12.82 -12.73
CA SER A 221 1.37 -13.46 -13.36
C SER A 221 1.66 -13.87 -14.80
N ILE A 222 2.40 -13.06 -15.55
CA ILE A 222 2.81 -13.39 -16.92
C ILE A 222 3.75 -14.60 -16.91
N GLN A 223 4.69 -14.67 -15.95
CA GLN A 223 5.61 -15.79 -15.82
C GLN A 223 4.88 -17.09 -15.46
N ILE A 224 3.88 -17.06 -14.57
CA ILE A 224 3.06 -18.23 -14.25
C ILE A 224 2.42 -18.79 -15.53
N VAL A 225 1.83 -17.91 -16.35
CA VAL A 225 1.18 -18.33 -17.61
C VAL A 225 2.21 -18.82 -18.64
N ALA A 226 3.36 -18.15 -18.75
CA ALA A 226 4.45 -18.56 -19.65
C ALA A 226 5.02 -19.95 -19.30
N LEU A 227 4.96 -20.35 -18.04
CA LEU A 227 5.35 -21.68 -17.54
C LEU A 227 4.20 -22.72 -17.60
N GLY A 228 3.16 -22.45 -18.39
CA GLY A 228 2.03 -23.36 -18.60
C GLY A 228 0.94 -23.32 -17.53
N GLY A 229 0.98 -22.35 -16.61
CA GLY A 229 -0.07 -22.15 -15.64
C GLY A 229 -1.29 -21.42 -16.22
N GLY A 230 -2.49 -21.76 -15.75
CA GLY A 230 -3.72 -21.04 -16.07
C GLY A 230 -3.92 -19.80 -15.16
N ALA A 231 -4.97 -19.03 -15.45
CA ALA A 231 -5.36 -17.89 -14.63
C ALA A 231 -5.75 -18.32 -13.20
N SER A 232 -6.30 -19.51 -13.02
CA SER A 232 -6.55 -20.09 -11.68
C SER A 232 -5.27 -20.18 -10.84
N LEU A 233 -4.16 -20.58 -11.47
CA LEU A 233 -2.88 -20.66 -10.77
C LEU A 233 -2.33 -19.27 -10.41
N VAL A 234 -2.56 -18.28 -11.28
CA VAL A 234 -2.26 -16.86 -10.97
C VAL A 234 -3.04 -16.42 -9.76
N GLY A 235 -4.36 -16.60 -9.74
CA GLY A 235 -5.20 -16.23 -8.58
C GLY A 235 -4.75 -16.93 -7.30
N LEU A 236 -4.42 -18.22 -7.36
CA LEU A 236 -3.93 -18.99 -6.22
C LEU A 236 -2.63 -18.44 -5.65
N ALA A 237 -1.69 -18.00 -6.47
CA ALA A 237 -0.44 -17.40 -6.01
C ALA A 237 -0.70 -16.14 -5.16
N TRP A 238 -1.56 -15.24 -5.62
CA TRP A 238 -1.92 -14.03 -4.88
C TRP A 238 -2.69 -14.33 -3.59
N VAL A 239 -3.59 -15.33 -3.63
CA VAL A 239 -4.33 -15.78 -2.43
C VAL A 239 -3.38 -16.33 -1.38
N VAL A 240 -2.47 -17.22 -1.77
CA VAL A 240 -1.52 -17.87 -0.84
C VAL A 240 -0.57 -16.84 -0.23
N GLY A 241 -0.08 -15.87 -1.02
CA GLY A 241 0.70 -14.74 -0.50
C GLY A 241 -0.07 -13.93 0.56
N ALA A 242 -1.30 -13.52 0.24
CA ALA A 242 -2.13 -12.74 1.16
C ALA A 242 -2.51 -13.51 2.44
N LEU A 243 -2.72 -14.82 2.36
CA LEU A 243 -2.99 -15.66 3.54
C LEU A 243 -1.83 -15.75 4.52
N VAL A 244 -0.59 -15.57 4.08
CA VAL A 244 0.58 -15.51 4.95
C VAL A 244 0.87 -14.08 5.43
N GLU A 245 0.64 -13.08 4.59
CA GLU A 245 0.83 -11.67 4.93
C GLU A 245 0.01 -11.27 6.16
N ILE A 246 -1.28 -11.62 6.19
CA ILE A 246 -2.20 -11.22 7.26
C ILE A 246 -1.73 -11.68 8.66
N PRO A 247 -1.44 -12.96 8.92
CA PRO A 247 -0.95 -13.41 10.22
C PRO A 247 0.43 -12.85 10.58
N VAL A 248 1.31 -12.63 9.60
CA VAL A 248 2.61 -12.01 9.85
C VAL A 248 2.44 -10.57 10.33
N MET A 249 1.59 -9.77 9.67
CA MET A 249 1.26 -8.41 10.14
C MET A 249 0.64 -8.42 11.54
N TRP A 250 -0.24 -9.36 11.83
CA TRP A 250 -0.91 -9.48 13.13
C TRP A 250 0.04 -9.86 14.27
N THR A 251 0.99 -10.74 13.97
CA THR A 251 1.98 -11.21 14.95
C THR A 251 3.19 -10.31 15.04
N PHE A 252 3.35 -9.33 14.13
CA PHE A 252 4.50 -8.44 14.08
C PHE A 252 4.87 -7.80 15.42
N PRO A 253 3.94 -7.28 16.26
CA PRO A 253 4.31 -6.71 17.56
C PRO A 253 4.99 -7.73 18.49
N ARG A 254 4.53 -8.99 18.48
CA ARG A 254 5.14 -10.07 19.28
C ARG A 254 6.52 -10.47 18.73
N LEU A 255 6.63 -10.56 17.40
CA LEU A 255 7.91 -10.85 16.73
C LEU A 255 8.91 -9.72 16.98
N ALA A 256 8.47 -8.46 16.89
CA ALA A 256 9.31 -7.29 17.13
C ALA A 256 9.79 -7.23 18.60
N ALA A 257 8.96 -7.59 19.57
CA ALA A 257 9.34 -7.66 20.97
C ALA A 257 10.42 -8.76 21.22
N ARG A 258 10.37 -9.86 20.45
CA ARG A 258 11.32 -10.99 20.63
C ARG A 258 12.61 -10.81 19.84
N PHE A 259 12.54 -10.34 18.61
CA PHE A 259 13.67 -10.32 17.67
C PHE A 259 14.18 -8.92 17.34
N GLY A 260 13.43 -7.87 17.70
CA GLY A 260 13.68 -6.49 17.32
C GLY A 260 13.07 -6.11 15.96
N ALA A 261 12.37 -5.00 15.90
CA ALA A 261 11.66 -4.52 14.69
C ALA A 261 12.62 -4.30 13.51
N GLU A 262 13.83 -3.81 13.78
CA GLU A 262 14.84 -3.52 12.76
C GLU A 262 15.43 -4.79 12.13
N ARG A 263 15.62 -5.85 12.93
CA ARG A 263 16.03 -7.15 12.39
C ARG A 263 14.95 -7.75 11.50
N LEU A 264 13.68 -7.66 11.92
CA LEU A 264 12.55 -8.15 11.12
C LEU A 264 12.43 -7.40 9.79
N LEU A 265 12.69 -6.09 9.80
CA LEU A 265 12.72 -5.27 8.57
C LEU A 265 13.80 -5.77 7.59
N VAL A 266 15.01 -6.05 8.09
CA VAL A 266 16.10 -6.58 7.27
C VAL A 266 15.78 -7.98 6.75
N VAL A 267 15.20 -8.85 7.61
CA VAL A 267 14.76 -10.19 7.21
C VAL A 267 13.69 -10.09 6.11
N GLY A 268 12.73 -9.17 6.23
CA GLY A 268 11.73 -8.94 5.18
C GLY A 268 12.36 -8.57 3.84
N GLY A 269 13.35 -7.66 3.84
CA GLY A 269 14.11 -7.31 2.64
C GLY A 269 14.87 -8.50 2.03
N ALA A 270 15.51 -9.31 2.87
CA ALA A 270 16.24 -10.51 2.44
C ALA A 270 15.31 -11.60 1.88
N LEU A 271 14.12 -11.77 2.47
CA LEU A 271 13.11 -12.71 1.95
C LEU A 271 12.61 -12.32 0.55
N PHE A 272 12.43 -11.03 0.26
CA PHE A 272 12.11 -10.58 -1.09
C PHE A 272 13.20 -10.99 -2.08
N ALA A 273 14.47 -10.71 -1.76
CA ALA A 273 15.59 -11.08 -2.62
C ALA A 273 15.67 -12.62 -2.84
N ALA A 274 15.49 -13.40 -1.79
CA ALA A 274 15.49 -14.87 -1.88
C ALA A 274 14.34 -15.37 -2.77
N ARG A 275 13.13 -14.83 -2.57
CA ARG A 275 11.96 -15.16 -3.40
C ARG A 275 12.20 -14.83 -4.87
N ASP A 276 12.83 -13.69 -5.17
CA ASP A 276 13.07 -13.25 -6.55
C ASP A 276 14.08 -14.15 -7.27
N PHE A 277 15.14 -14.60 -6.57
CA PHE A 277 16.07 -15.59 -7.13
C PHE A 277 15.42 -16.96 -7.35
N VAL A 278 14.59 -17.43 -6.40
CA VAL A 278 13.87 -18.69 -6.61
C VAL A 278 12.85 -18.58 -7.74
N ALA A 279 12.18 -17.43 -7.87
CA ALA A 279 11.28 -17.15 -8.99
C ALA A 279 12.01 -17.13 -10.36
N ALA A 280 13.24 -16.62 -10.40
CA ALA A 280 14.08 -16.63 -11.59
C ALA A 280 14.42 -18.05 -12.05
N LEU A 281 14.54 -18.99 -11.14
CA LEU A 281 14.89 -20.39 -11.39
C LEU A 281 13.68 -21.33 -11.45
N ALA A 282 12.46 -20.81 -11.31
CA ALA A 282 11.25 -21.62 -11.23
C ALA A 282 11.00 -22.41 -12.54
N PRO A 283 10.95 -23.75 -12.49
CA PRO A 283 10.72 -24.58 -13.67
C PRO A 283 9.25 -24.69 -14.07
N SER A 284 8.32 -24.26 -13.22
CA SER A 284 6.88 -24.33 -13.46
C SER A 284 6.11 -23.25 -12.70
N GLY A 285 4.89 -22.94 -13.16
CA GLY A 285 4.00 -22.04 -12.46
C GLY A 285 3.62 -22.51 -11.05
N ALA A 286 3.59 -23.82 -10.81
CA ALA A 286 3.33 -24.38 -9.48
C ALA A 286 4.42 -24.02 -8.46
N VAL A 287 5.68 -23.95 -8.86
CA VAL A 287 6.78 -23.50 -7.99
C VAL A 287 6.60 -22.03 -7.62
N LEU A 288 6.16 -21.19 -8.57
CA LEU A 288 5.84 -19.78 -8.27
C LEU A 288 4.73 -19.67 -7.22
N VAL A 289 3.69 -20.51 -7.29
CA VAL A 289 2.65 -20.57 -6.23
C VAL A 289 3.25 -21.03 -4.90
N ALA A 290 4.09 -22.05 -4.91
CA ALA A 290 4.69 -22.59 -3.68
C ALA A 290 5.60 -21.59 -2.95
N ILE A 291 6.21 -20.64 -3.66
CA ILE A 291 7.06 -19.58 -3.06
C ILE A 291 6.30 -18.29 -2.73
N ALA A 292 5.03 -18.15 -3.12
CA ALA A 292 4.22 -16.98 -2.81
C ALA A 292 4.12 -16.67 -1.29
N PRO A 293 4.15 -17.66 -0.35
CA PRO A 293 4.28 -17.40 1.07
C PRO A 293 5.48 -16.54 1.47
N LEU A 294 6.59 -16.63 0.76
CA LEU A 294 7.78 -15.82 1.03
C LEU A 294 7.50 -14.32 0.76
N GLU A 295 6.75 -14.03 -0.30
CA GLU A 295 6.34 -12.67 -0.61
C GLU A 295 5.42 -12.12 0.47
N GLY A 296 4.38 -12.86 0.87
CA GLY A 296 3.46 -12.43 1.93
C GLY A 296 4.18 -12.19 3.27
N ALA A 297 5.10 -13.09 3.66
CA ALA A 297 5.91 -12.93 4.86
C ALA A 297 6.83 -11.70 4.75
N ALA A 298 7.55 -11.55 3.63
CA ALA A 298 8.45 -10.44 3.37
C ALA A 298 7.71 -9.10 3.42
N PHE A 299 6.54 -9.03 2.76
CA PHE A 299 5.71 -7.82 2.73
C PHE A 299 5.23 -7.45 4.14
N GLY A 300 4.68 -8.40 4.88
CA GLY A 300 4.22 -8.17 6.26
C GLY A 300 5.32 -7.64 7.18
N LEU A 301 6.52 -8.24 7.12
CA LEU A 301 7.67 -7.82 7.92
C LEU A 301 8.22 -6.46 7.49
N PHE A 302 8.42 -6.26 6.20
CA PHE A 302 9.05 -5.06 5.68
C PHE A 302 8.14 -3.84 5.75
N PHE A 303 6.85 -3.98 5.39
CA PHE A 303 5.91 -2.87 5.40
C PHE A 303 5.64 -2.37 6.83
N VAL A 304 5.27 -3.27 7.75
CA VAL A 304 4.98 -2.88 9.14
C VAL A 304 6.24 -2.37 9.83
N GLY A 305 7.38 -3.03 9.61
CA GLY A 305 8.68 -2.60 10.12
C GLY A 305 9.07 -1.22 9.58
N GLY A 306 8.83 -0.95 8.31
CA GLY A 306 9.13 0.32 7.64
C GLY A 306 8.30 1.49 8.18
N VAL A 307 6.99 1.30 8.30
CA VAL A 307 6.07 2.28 8.93
C VAL A 307 6.53 2.58 10.35
N GLY A 308 6.87 1.54 11.14
CA GLY A 308 7.37 1.68 12.50
C GLY A 308 8.72 2.41 12.57
N PHE A 309 9.65 2.07 11.65
CA PHE A 309 10.97 2.71 11.58
C PHE A 309 10.87 4.23 11.34
N VAL A 310 10.01 4.61 10.38
CA VAL A 310 9.77 6.02 10.04
C VAL A 310 9.08 6.75 11.19
N ALA A 311 8.08 6.15 11.81
CA ALA A 311 7.35 6.75 12.93
C ALA A 311 8.27 7.00 14.14
N ALA A 312 9.14 6.03 14.47
CA ALA A 312 10.06 6.14 15.61
C ALA A 312 11.15 7.20 15.44
N ARG A 313 11.45 7.62 14.21
CA ARG A 313 12.51 8.60 13.90
C ARG A 313 12.00 9.95 13.42
N ALA A 314 10.69 10.09 13.29
CA ALA A 314 10.07 11.36 12.95
C ALA A 314 10.23 12.35 14.12
N PRO A 315 10.77 13.56 13.90
CA PRO A 315 10.76 14.62 14.93
C PRO A 315 9.34 14.93 15.39
N ALA A 316 9.22 15.50 16.59
CA ALA A 316 7.93 15.89 17.14
C ALA A 316 7.18 16.81 16.16
N GLY A 317 5.92 16.48 15.87
CA GLY A 317 5.06 17.20 14.91
C GLY A 317 5.28 16.85 13.44
N LEU A 318 6.29 16.03 13.06
CA LEU A 318 6.59 15.68 11.68
C LEU A 318 6.24 14.22 11.30
N ALA A 319 5.53 13.49 12.15
CA ALA A 319 5.16 12.10 11.90
C ALA A 319 4.38 11.92 10.57
N GLY A 320 3.43 12.81 10.29
CA GLY A 320 2.68 12.80 9.03
C GLY A 320 3.55 13.08 7.81
N THR A 321 4.49 14.03 7.90
CA THR A 321 5.45 14.35 6.83
C THR A 321 6.39 13.18 6.56
N ALA A 322 6.84 12.50 7.61
CA ALA A 322 7.72 11.33 7.49
C ALA A 322 7.01 10.15 6.81
N GLN A 323 5.76 9.87 7.18
CA GLN A 323 4.94 8.84 6.51
C GLN A 323 4.61 9.24 5.07
N GLY A 324 4.35 10.52 4.80
CA GLY A 324 4.17 11.02 3.44
C GLY A 324 5.41 10.83 2.56
N LEU A 325 6.60 11.05 3.12
CA LEU A 325 7.87 10.82 2.43
C LEU A 325 8.11 9.32 2.15
N PHE A 326 7.78 8.45 3.11
CA PHE A 326 7.81 6.99 2.91
C PHE A 326 6.86 6.57 1.78
N SER A 327 5.61 7.05 1.79
CA SER A 327 4.63 6.76 0.73
C SER A 327 5.06 7.30 -0.65
N ALA A 328 5.65 8.49 -0.70
CA ALA A 328 6.19 9.05 -1.95
C ALA A 328 7.37 8.20 -2.47
N THR A 329 8.23 7.70 -1.57
CA THR A 329 9.33 6.81 -1.92
C THR A 329 8.83 5.49 -2.51
N THR A 330 7.80 4.88 -1.91
CA THR A 330 7.22 3.63 -2.44
C THR A 330 6.51 3.86 -3.77
N GLY A 331 5.82 4.99 -3.94
CA GLY A 331 5.21 5.37 -5.23
C GLY A 331 6.24 5.57 -6.34
N LEU A 332 7.33 6.30 -6.05
CA LEU A 332 8.44 6.48 -7.00
C LEU A 332 9.12 5.14 -7.34
N ALA A 333 9.32 4.29 -6.34
CA ALA A 333 9.87 2.95 -6.52
C ALA A 333 8.99 2.09 -7.45
N THR A 334 7.67 2.21 -7.37
CA THR A 334 6.75 1.52 -8.28
C THR A 334 6.94 1.98 -9.72
N ILE A 335 7.05 3.29 -9.96
CA ILE A 335 7.27 3.83 -11.31
C ILE A 335 8.59 3.30 -11.89
N ILE A 336 9.69 3.42 -11.12
CA ILE A 336 11.02 3.00 -11.56
C ILE A 336 11.05 1.48 -11.75
N GLY A 337 10.56 0.71 -10.76
CA GLY A 337 10.61 -0.74 -10.76
C GLY A 337 9.86 -1.35 -11.93
N THR A 338 8.60 -0.96 -12.13
CA THR A 338 7.78 -1.52 -13.22
C THR A 338 8.28 -1.09 -14.60
N GLY A 339 8.70 0.18 -14.75
CA GLY A 339 9.23 0.69 -16.02
C GLY A 339 10.57 0.02 -16.40
N ALA A 340 11.50 -0.06 -15.46
CA ALA A 340 12.78 -0.74 -15.68
C ALA A 340 12.59 -2.24 -15.93
N ALA A 341 11.67 -2.89 -15.20
CA ALA A 341 11.39 -4.31 -15.35
C ALA A 341 10.92 -4.68 -16.77
N GLY A 342 10.08 -3.84 -17.37
CA GLY A 342 9.64 -4.03 -18.75
C GLY A 342 10.80 -4.02 -19.73
N ALA A 343 11.68 -3.04 -19.63
CA ALA A 343 12.88 -2.91 -20.47
C ALA A 343 13.86 -4.08 -20.24
N ILE A 344 14.17 -4.39 -18.97
CA ILE A 344 15.06 -5.50 -18.62
C ILE A 344 14.49 -6.84 -19.05
N GLY A 345 13.19 -7.06 -18.84
CA GLY A 345 12.50 -8.29 -19.25
C GLY A 345 12.46 -8.48 -20.75
N ALA A 346 12.33 -7.40 -21.52
CA ALA A 346 12.43 -7.45 -22.98
C ALA A 346 13.84 -7.83 -23.48
N TRP A 347 14.88 -7.47 -22.72
CA TRP A 347 16.27 -7.74 -23.08
C TRP A 347 16.80 -9.08 -22.54
N LEU A 348 16.53 -9.39 -21.25
CA LEU A 348 17.06 -10.57 -20.55
C LEU A 348 16.04 -11.72 -20.35
N SER A 349 14.80 -11.56 -20.76
CA SER A 349 13.66 -12.41 -20.38
C SER A 349 13.12 -12.10 -18.95
N ILE A 350 11.92 -12.66 -18.63
CA ILE A 350 11.31 -12.47 -17.29
C ILE A 350 12.16 -13.13 -16.18
N PRO A 351 12.66 -14.38 -16.33
CA PRO A 351 13.58 -14.96 -15.35
C PRO A 351 14.84 -14.12 -15.11
N GLY A 352 15.46 -13.63 -16.17
CA GLY A 352 16.64 -12.75 -16.05
C GLY A 352 16.33 -11.45 -15.32
N MET A 353 15.18 -10.84 -15.58
CA MET A 353 14.71 -9.66 -14.85
C MET A 353 14.46 -9.97 -13.35
N PHE A 354 13.90 -11.14 -13.02
CA PHE A 354 13.73 -11.58 -11.62
C PHE A 354 15.08 -11.74 -10.91
N ALA A 355 16.09 -12.29 -11.58
CA ALA A 355 17.45 -12.40 -11.05
C ALA A 355 18.07 -11.03 -10.77
N VAL A 356 17.88 -10.05 -11.67
CA VAL A 356 18.32 -8.66 -11.47
C VAL A 356 17.58 -8.04 -10.28
N ALA A 357 16.26 -8.24 -10.17
CA ALA A 357 15.49 -7.76 -9.03
C ALA A 357 15.99 -8.37 -7.71
N GLY A 358 16.29 -9.67 -7.69
CA GLY A 358 16.89 -10.35 -6.54
C GLY A 358 18.25 -9.74 -6.15
N ALA A 359 19.11 -9.45 -7.12
CA ALA A 359 20.40 -8.79 -6.86
C ALA A 359 20.21 -7.37 -6.28
N ILE A 360 19.29 -6.58 -6.83
CA ILE A 360 18.91 -5.27 -6.27
C ILE A 360 18.37 -5.45 -4.85
N GLY A 361 17.55 -6.48 -4.59
CA GLY A 361 17.00 -6.81 -3.29
C GLY A 361 18.08 -7.11 -2.25
N VAL A 362 19.16 -7.81 -2.62
CA VAL A 362 20.32 -8.05 -1.74
C VAL A 362 21.00 -6.72 -1.38
N VAL A 363 21.30 -5.88 -2.37
CA VAL A 363 21.87 -4.56 -2.13
C VAL A 363 20.96 -3.72 -1.23
N ALA A 364 19.68 -3.74 -1.49
CA ALA A 364 18.67 -3.05 -0.69
C ALA A 364 18.65 -3.53 0.77
N ALA A 365 18.68 -4.85 1.00
CA ALA A 365 18.73 -5.42 2.35
C ALA A 365 19.99 -5.00 3.11
N ILE A 366 21.14 -4.89 2.44
CA ILE A 366 22.40 -4.40 3.02
C ILE A 366 22.26 -2.92 3.40
N VAL A 367 21.70 -2.07 2.52
CA VAL A 367 21.49 -0.63 2.78
C VAL A 367 20.52 -0.44 3.95
N VAL A 368 19.44 -1.23 4.01
CA VAL A 368 18.47 -1.21 5.12
C VAL A 368 19.14 -1.67 6.42
N ALA A 369 19.98 -2.71 6.37
CA ALA A 369 20.71 -3.20 7.53
C ALA A 369 21.68 -2.15 8.07
N ASP A 370 22.35 -1.40 7.20
CA ASP A 370 23.23 -0.30 7.61
C ASP A 370 22.45 0.86 8.24
N ALA A 371 21.30 1.22 7.68
CA ALA A 371 20.40 2.22 8.26
C ALA A 371 19.85 1.81 9.64
N ALA A 372 19.65 0.51 9.84
CA ALA A 372 19.16 -0.08 11.09
C ALA A 372 20.24 -0.22 12.18
N ARG A 373 21.52 -0.28 11.82
CA ARG A 373 22.64 -0.41 12.79
C ARG A 373 22.74 0.82 13.69
N GLY A 374 22.91 0.60 14.99
CA GLY A 374 23.15 1.64 16.01
C GLY A 374 21.87 2.29 16.54
N ALA A 375 20.72 1.66 16.39
CA ALA A 375 19.57 1.98 17.23
C ALA A 375 19.76 1.30 18.57
N SER A 376 19.90 2.05 19.65
CA SER A 376 19.76 1.51 20.99
C SER A 376 18.35 0.93 21.12
N PRO A 377 18.18 -0.27 21.73
CA PRO A 377 16.86 -0.84 21.92
C PRO A 377 16.03 0.11 22.79
N THR A 378 15.08 0.79 22.19
CA THR A 378 14.08 1.58 22.93
C THR A 378 12.96 0.63 23.36
N THR A 379 12.82 0.43 24.66
CA THR A 379 11.69 -0.33 25.22
C THR A 379 10.52 0.65 25.37
N THR A 380 9.43 0.41 24.66
CA THR A 380 8.20 1.21 24.79
C THR A 380 7.39 0.62 25.95
N VAL A 381 7.35 1.33 27.08
CA VAL A 381 6.48 0.99 28.22
C VAL A 381 5.42 2.09 28.30
N GLY A 382 4.14 1.72 28.15
CA GLY A 382 3.01 2.65 28.34
C GLY A 382 2.95 3.85 27.36
N GLY A 383 3.43 3.70 26.12
CA GLY A 383 3.40 4.77 25.11
C GLY A 383 4.54 5.78 25.19
N VAL A 384 5.49 5.62 26.12
CA VAL A 384 6.70 6.45 26.28
C VAL A 384 7.92 5.61 25.88
N SER A 385 8.72 6.13 24.94
CA SER A 385 9.98 5.49 24.54
C SER A 385 11.07 5.80 25.56
N VAL A 386 11.54 4.80 26.31
CA VAL A 386 12.64 4.93 27.29
C VAL A 386 13.87 4.20 26.73
N PRO A 387 15.08 4.80 26.76
CA PRO A 387 16.32 4.13 26.37
C PRO A 387 16.55 2.89 27.23
N ALA A 388 16.95 1.76 26.65
CA ALA A 388 17.27 0.55 27.39
C ALA A 388 18.48 0.81 28.30
N GLY A 389 18.27 0.66 29.61
CA GLY A 389 19.29 0.93 30.63
C GLY A 389 18.88 1.97 31.70
N GLN A 390 17.76 2.66 31.49
CA GLN A 390 17.17 3.48 32.56
C GLN A 390 16.04 2.70 33.24
N THR A 391 16.22 2.43 34.53
CA THR A 391 15.17 1.89 35.40
C THR A 391 14.02 2.90 35.55
N PRO A 392 12.74 2.47 35.61
CA PRO A 392 11.56 3.37 35.69
C PRO A 392 11.43 4.10 37.03
N GLY A 393 12.49 4.57 37.63
CA GLY A 393 12.52 5.19 38.94
C GLY A 393 13.16 6.57 39.01
N THR A 394 13.68 7.10 37.90
CA THR A 394 14.42 8.37 37.90
C THR A 394 13.88 9.42 36.94
N VAL A 395 12.58 9.39 36.65
CA VAL A 395 11.93 10.52 35.99
C VAL A 395 11.38 11.41 37.10
N ASP A 396 12.12 12.47 37.41
CA ASP A 396 11.58 13.57 38.22
C ASP A 396 10.33 14.12 37.50
N LEU A 397 9.17 13.74 37.99
CA LEU A 397 7.93 14.42 37.63
C LEU A 397 8.03 15.86 38.08
N PRO A 398 7.76 16.87 37.26
CA PRO A 398 7.67 18.23 37.68
C PRO A 398 6.65 18.30 38.83
N ALA A 399 7.05 18.87 39.94
CA ALA A 399 6.22 19.03 41.12
C ALA A 399 4.87 19.64 40.72
N SER A 400 3.79 19.00 41.12
CA SER A 400 2.44 19.51 40.95
C SER A 400 2.38 20.94 41.53
N PRO A 401 1.79 21.92 40.83
CA PRO A 401 1.64 23.26 41.39
C PRO A 401 0.82 23.15 42.66
N SER A 402 1.37 23.76 43.76
CA SER A 402 0.71 23.90 45.05
C SER A 402 -0.67 24.52 44.87
N PRO A 403 -1.72 24.03 45.54
CA PRO A 403 -3.05 24.64 45.45
C PRO A 403 -2.97 26.10 45.95
N ALA A 404 -3.50 27.00 45.14
CA ALA A 404 -3.64 28.40 45.53
C ALA A 404 -4.46 28.54 46.82
N PRO A 405 -4.12 29.47 47.70
CA PRO A 405 -4.88 29.70 48.95
C PRO A 405 -6.32 30.08 48.60
N ALA A 406 -7.25 29.52 49.36
CA ALA A 406 -8.68 29.76 49.22
C ALA A 406 -8.99 31.25 49.41
N GLU A 407 -9.58 31.87 48.40
CA GLU A 407 -10.09 33.24 48.46
C GLU A 407 -11.34 33.26 49.34
N GLU A 408 -11.25 34.01 50.45
CA GLU A 408 -12.37 34.22 51.38
C GLU A 408 -13.55 34.87 50.66
N VAL A 409 -14.66 34.15 50.56
CA VAL A 409 -15.93 34.65 50.03
C VAL A 409 -16.53 35.59 51.09
N ARG A 410 -16.46 36.90 50.84
CA ARG A 410 -17.23 37.89 51.64
C ARG A 410 -18.71 37.82 51.22
N PRO A 411 -19.63 37.81 52.20
CA PRO A 411 -21.07 37.80 51.86
C PRO A 411 -21.48 39.20 51.35
N CYS A 412 -22.16 39.22 50.21
CA CYS A 412 -22.79 40.37 49.63
C CYS A 412 -24.05 40.72 50.45
N ALA A 413 -24.08 41.90 51.16
CA ALA A 413 -25.25 42.39 51.83
C ALA A 413 -26.24 42.93 50.78
N ILE A 414 -27.50 42.57 50.97
CA ILE A 414 -28.67 43.07 50.26
C ILE A 414 -29.01 44.45 50.81
N ALA A 415 -29.10 45.44 49.95
CA ALA A 415 -29.96 46.58 50.05
C ALA A 415 -30.43 47.05 48.69
#